data_766f230e552c81111e27ceaeb8da8837
#
_entry.id   766f230e552c81111e27ceaeb8da8837
#
_cell.length_a   1.000
_cell.length_b   1.000
_cell.length_c   1.000
_cell.angle_alpha   90.00
_cell.angle_beta   90.00
_cell.angle_gamma   90.00
#
_symmetry.space_group_name_H-M   'P 1'
#
loop_
_entity.id
_entity.type
_entity.pdbx_description
1 polymer ?
#
loop_
_entity_poly.entity_id
_entity_poly.type
_entity_poly.pdbx_seq_one_letter_code
_entity_poly.pdbx_strand_id
1 'polypeptide(L)'
;MKKILALLLALVMVFALCACGQKAPAESQTPAESEAPAEGEAPAETTGWAPDGPVTMIVAYKAGNGTDVTARILAQYAEKYVGQTIVIENVDGGSGSLGWSQLAEAEADGMTIGFMNLPNFNSSIVKELGTYTTADFTAICNHVTETSLVIVRADEDRFEDIDGLVAYAKENNTVASTNGAQASNHIGAQAFANSAGFTYTDLPQGNTADELTSLLGGEADWCVAKVADIAGRTDVKVLAAFSEERVPEYPDVPTLGEKGYYDQWLGSSRCVVAPAGVTDEMVAFYEAAFKATMEDPDYLEAASSFATDYKDAATTASLIEQQQAFTESLSEGFWYE
;
A
#
# COMPACT_ATOMS: atom_id res chain seq x y z
N MET A 1 18.26 -51.46 9.83
CA MET A 1 17.54 -51.00 8.62
C MET A 1 18.16 -49.78 7.95
N LYS A 2 19.43 -49.40 8.22
CA LYS A 2 20.10 -48.22 7.62
C LYS A 2 21.22 -48.59 6.62
N LYS A 3 21.36 -49.85 6.25
CA LYS A 3 22.42 -50.32 5.33
C LYS A 3 21.91 -50.87 3.98
N ILE A 4 20.59 -50.81 3.72
CA ILE A 4 19.98 -51.33 2.47
C ILE A 4 19.57 -50.16 1.53
N LEU A 5 19.57 -48.92 1.99
CA LEU A 5 19.22 -47.77 1.17
C LEU A 5 20.40 -47.17 0.39
N ALA A 6 21.63 -47.61 0.65
CA ALA A 6 22.82 -47.09 -0.02
C ALA A 6 23.24 -47.89 -1.27
N LEU A 7 22.57 -49.02 -1.58
CA LEU A 7 22.93 -49.89 -2.71
C LEU A 7 22.02 -49.74 -3.94
N LEU A 8 20.97 -48.95 -3.85
CA LEU A 8 20.01 -48.70 -4.95
C LEU A 8 20.23 -47.39 -5.72
N LEU A 9 21.18 -46.55 -5.30
CA LEU A 9 21.51 -45.30 -5.99
C LEU A 9 22.74 -45.39 -6.91
N ALA A 10 23.38 -46.54 -7.02
CA ALA A 10 24.62 -46.74 -7.79
C ALA A 10 24.42 -47.47 -9.14
N LEU A 11 23.19 -47.77 -9.57
CA LEU A 11 22.93 -48.58 -10.78
C LEU A 11 22.20 -47.87 -11.92
N VAL A 12 22.15 -46.55 -11.94
CA VAL A 12 21.48 -45.75 -13.01
C VAL A 12 22.46 -44.90 -13.83
N MET A 13 23.75 -44.99 -13.62
CA MET A 13 24.76 -44.20 -14.34
C MET A 13 25.70 -44.99 -15.27
N VAL A 14 25.24 -45.98 -15.94
CA VAL A 14 26.06 -46.67 -16.98
C VAL A 14 25.13 -47.16 -18.10
N PHE A 15 24.60 -46.29 -18.95
CA PHE A 15 24.16 -46.66 -20.31
C PHE A 15 23.83 -45.36 -21.11
N ALA A 16 24.83 -44.67 -21.61
CA ALA A 16 24.69 -43.77 -22.75
C ALA A 16 26.07 -43.42 -23.34
N LEU A 17 26.72 -44.40 -23.95
CA LEU A 17 27.81 -44.16 -24.90
C LEU A 17 27.83 -45.37 -25.87
N CYS A 18 27.42 -45.12 -27.07
CA CYS A 18 27.84 -45.74 -28.34
C CYS A 18 26.68 -45.76 -29.36
N ALA A 19 26.74 -44.91 -30.33
CA ALA A 19 26.62 -45.30 -31.74
C ALA A 19 26.87 -44.08 -32.64
N CYS A 20 28.08 -44.02 -33.17
CA CYS A 20 28.41 -43.28 -34.41
C CYS A 20 28.01 -44.12 -35.59
N GLY A 21 27.52 -43.47 -36.70
CA GLY A 21 27.78 -44.03 -38.03
C GLY A 21 26.67 -43.83 -39.06
N GLN A 22 26.83 -42.93 -39.93
CA GLN A 22 26.87 -43.04 -41.41
C GLN A 22 25.91 -42.16 -42.20
N LYS A 23 26.53 -41.53 -43.20
CA LYS A 23 26.14 -40.51 -44.16
C LYS A 23 25.10 -40.89 -45.22
N ALA A 24 24.25 -39.94 -45.59
CA ALA A 24 24.03 -39.20 -46.84
C ALA A 24 22.85 -39.69 -47.73
N PRO A 25 22.32 -38.90 -48.72
CA PRO A 25 22.42 -37.47 -48.98
C PRO A 25 21.08 -36.72 -49.11
N ALA A 26 21.21 -35.43 -49.16
CA ALA A 26 20.40 -34.29 -49.57
C ALA A 26 19.08 -34.48 -50.36
N GLU A 27 18.02 -33.79 -49.89
CA GLU A 27 17.08 -33.06 -50.71
C GLU A 27 16.76 -31.70 -50.08
N SER A 28 16.85 -30.68 -50.93
CA SER A 28 16.65 -29.26 -50.61
C SER A 28 15.19 -28.95 -50.31
N GLN A 29 14.89 -28.45 -49.11
CA GLN A 29 13.65 -27.71 -48.84
C GLN A 29 14.00 -26.37 -48.23
N THR A 30 13.47 -25.32 -48.85
CA THR A 30 13.54 -23.89 -48.53
C THR A 30 13.16 -23.66 -47.04
N PRO A 31 13.88 -22.78 -46.28
CA PRO A 31 13.50 -22.43 -44.94
C PRO A 31 12.20 -21.62 -44.95
N ALA A 32 11.23 -22.07 -44.16
CA ALA A 32 10.08 -21.27 -43.75
C ALA A 32 10.59 -20.08 -42.93
N GLU A 33 10.17 -18.91 -43.33
CA GLU A 33 10.36 -17.64 -42.63
C GLU A 33 9.85 -17.78 -41.21
N SER A 34 10.77 -17.66 -40.25
CA SER A 34 10.44 -17.55 -38.82
C SER A 34 9.85 -16.14 -38.64
N GLU A 35 8.57 -16.07 -38.35
CA GLU A 35 7.97 -14.83 -37.89
C GLU A 35 8.70 -14.38 -36.60
N ALA A 36 9.26 -13.18 -36.69
CA ALA A 36 9.83 -12.47 -35.55
C ALA A 36 8.71 -12.20 -34.54
N PRO A 37 9.00 -12.22 -33.21
CA PRO A 37 8.05 -11.80 -32.21
C PRO A 37 7.63 -10.36 -32.50
N ALA A 38 6.31 -10.09 -32.40
CA ALA A 38 5.76 -8.74 -32.53
C ALA A 38 6.54 -7.79 -31.60
N GLU A 39 7.13 -6.75 -32.20
CA GLU A 39 7.67 -5.63 -31.45
C GLU A 39 6.56 -5.05 -30.60
N GLY A 40 6.73 -5.09 -29.27
CA GLY A 40 5.88 -4.39 -28.33
C GLY A 40 5.85 -2.91 -28.71
N GLU A 41 4.68 -2.31 -28.66
CA GLU A 41 4.49 -0.88 -28.87
C GLU A 41 5.53 -0.10 -28.07
N ALA A 42 6.25 0.77 -28.77
CA ALA A 42 7.23 1.67 -28.19
C ALA A 42 6.57 2.54 -27.10
N PRO A 43 7.30 2.86 -26.02
CA PRO A 43 6.80 3.75 -24.99
C PRO A 43 6.37 5.09 -25.60
N ALA A 44 5.28 5.67 -25.05
CA ALA A 44 4.82 7.02 -25.39
C ALA A 44 6.00 8.01 -25.43
N GLU A 45 5.92 9.00 -26.34
CA GLU A 45 6.96 10.01 -26.58
C GLU A 45 7.58 10.48 -25.26
N THR A 46 8.83 10.10 -25.05
CA THR A 46 9.61 10.43 -23.85
C THR A 46 9.77 11.94 -23.78
N THR A 47 9.40 12.52 -22.65
CA THR A 47 9.92 13.81 -22.17
C THR A 47 11.44 13.79 -22.35
N GLY A 48 12.08 14.91 -22.61
CA GLY A 48 13.54 14.93 -22.93
C GLY A 48 14.42 14.41 -21.80
N TRP A 49 13.90 14.26 -20.56
CA TRP A 49 14.61 13.73 -19.40
C TRP A 49 14.29 12.24 -19.16
N ALA A 50 15.31 11.51 -18.74
CA ALA A 50 15.21 10.15 -18.22
C ALA A 50 16.37 9.91 -17.25
N PRO A 51 16.24 9.02 -16.23
CA PRO A 51 17.33 8.72 -15.32
C PRO A 51 18.48 8.05 -16.07
N ASP A 52 19.72 8.50 -15.80
CA ASP A 52 20.95 8.03 -16.44
C ASP A 52 21.67 6.92 -15.63
N GLY A 53 21.06 6.48 -14.51
CA GLY A 53 21.57 5.43 -13.64
C GLY A 53 20.48 4.87 -12.73
N PRO A 54 20.84 3.97 -11.80
CA PRO A 54 19.91 3.39 -10.84
C PRO A 54 19.20 4.47 -10.02
N VAL A 55 17.89 4.31 -9.82
CA VAL A 55 17.06 5.22 -9.03
C VAL A 55 16.90 4.66 -7.62
N THR A 56 17.14 5.46 -6.60
CA THR A 56 16.89 5.09 -5.22
C THR A 56 15.44 5.39 -4.84
N MET A 57 14.71 4.40 -4.31
CA MET A 57 13.39 4.61 -3.71
C MET A 57 13.49 4.44 -2.19
N ILE A 58 13.37 5.55 -1.46
CA ILE A 58 13.37 5.54 0.01
C ILE A 58 12.01 5.04 0.51
N VAL A 59 12.06 4.00 1.36
CA VAL A 59 10.91 3.45 2.08
C VAL A 59 11.15 3.67 3.58
N ALA A 60 10.32 4.51 4.20
CA ALA A 60 10.50 4.99 5.57
C ALA A 60 10.18 3.95 6.67
N TYR A 61 10.32 2.66 6.37
CA TYR A 61 9.98 1.54 7.25
C TYR A 61 10.92 0.35 7.05
N LYS A 62 10.90 -0.59 8.01
CA LYS A 62 11.67 -1.84 7.93
C LYS A 62 11.31 -2.67 6.71
N ALA A 63 12.34 -3.32 6.16
CA ALA A 63 12.15 -4.32 5.14
C ALA A 63 11.17 -5.43 5.61
N GLY A 64 10.28 -5.85 4.70
CA GLY A 64 9.29 -6.90 4.94
C GLY A 64 7.98 -6.43 5.57
N ASN A 65 7.83 -5.14 5.89
CA ASN A 65 6.50 -4.63 6.26
C ASN A 65 5.62 -4.40 5.01
N GLY A 66 4.33 -4.13 5.21
CA GLY A 66 3.38 -3.98 4.10
C GLY A 66 3.75 -2.86 3.12
N THR A 67 4.34 -1.76 3.59
CA THR A 67 4.81 -0.66 2.72
C THR A 67 6.00 -1.09 1.87
N ASP A 68 6.98 -1.77 2.46
CA ASP A 68 8.15 -2.28 1.74
C ASP A 68 7.75 -3.34 0.69
N VAL A 69 6.85 -4.26 1.04
CA VAL A 69 6.36 -5.28 0.10
C VAL A 69 5.70 -4.63 -1.11
N THR A 70 4.80 -3.67 -0.91
CA THR A 70 4.13 -2.99 -2.02
C THR A 70 5.09 -2.14 -2.85
N ALA A 71 6.06 -1.45 -2.20
CA ALA A 71 7.09 -0.67 -2.90
C ALA A 71 7.98 -1.56 -3.78
N ARG A 72 8.40 -2.74 -3.30
CA ARG A 72 9.23 -3.69 -4.06
C ARG A 72 8.50 -4.25 -5.27
N ILE A 73 7.22 -4.58 -5.12
CA ILE A 73 6.42 -5.07 -6.24
C ILE A 73 6.29 -3.94 -7.29
N LEU A 74 5.94 -2.72 -6.89
CA LEU A 74 5.89 -1.59 -7.81
C LEU A 74 7.24 -1.36 -8.51
N ALA A 75 8.33 -1.27 -7.75
CA ALA A 75 9.68 -1.02 -8.27
C ALA A 75 10.10 -2.08 -9.30
N GLN A 76 9.91 -3.37 -8.98
CA GLN A 76 10.30 -4.49 -9.85
C GLN A 76 9.66 -4.40 -11.24
N TYR A 77 8.38 -4.06 -11.31
CA TYR A 77 7.69 -3.97 -12.61
C TYR A 77 7.89 -2.61 -13.28
N ALA A 78 8.16 -1.55 -12.50
CA ALA A 78 8.42 -0.22 -13.02
C ALA A 78 9.77 -0.11 -13.74
N GLU A 79 10.77 -0.94 -13.42
CA GLU A 79 12.08 -0.97 -14.08
C GLU A 79 11.97 -1.08 -15.61
N LYS A 80 10.97 -1.83 -16.10
CA LYS A 80 10.68 -1.97 -17.55
C LYS A 80 10.34 -0.63 -18.22
N TYR A 81 9.65 0.24 -17.51
CA TYR A 81 9.15 1.52 -18.02
C TYR A 81 10.08 2.69 -17.67
N VAL A 82 10.73 2.63 -16.52
CA VAL A 82 11.76 3.61 -16.11
C VAL A 82 13.06 3.43 -16.89
N GLY A 83 13.35 2.21 -17.37
CA GLY A 83 14.57 1.89 -18.10
C GLY A 83 15.82 1.77 -17.21
N GLN A 84 15.66 1.86 -15.90
CA GLN A 84 16.73 1.77 -14.91
C GLN A 84 16.26 0.92 -13.73
N THR A 85 17.22 0.33 -13.00
CA THR A 85 16.93 -0.38 -11.76
C THR A 85 16.46 0.58 -10.68
N ILE A 86 15.40 0.20 -9.96
CA ILE A 86 14.90 0.92 -8.78
C ILE A 86 15.35 0.20 -7.53
N VAL A 87 16.27 0.81 -6.80
CA VAL A 87 16.86 0.26 -5.56
C VAL A 87 16.06 0.73 -4.35
N ILE A 88 15.44 -0.20 -3.63
CA ILE A 88 14.73 0.12 -2.39
C ILE A 88 15.72 0.32 -1.26
N GLU A 89 15.69 1.51 -0.66
CA GLU A 89 16.43 1.86 0.55
C GLU A 89 15.44 1.98 1.73
N ASN A 90 15.56 1.06 2.69
CA ASN A 90 14.74 1.08 3.89
C ASN A 90 15.38 1.97 4.96
N VAL A 91 14.70 3.04 5.34
CA VAL A 91 15.14 4.00 6.39
C VAL A 91 14.10 3.99 7.51
N ASP A 92 14.28 3.06 8.46
CA ASP A 92 13.35 2.88 9.57
C ASP A 92 13.68 3.78 10.76
N GLY A 93 12.65 4.31 11.40
CA GLY A 93 12.75 5.06 12.65
C GLY A 93 11.83 6.26 12.73
N GLY A 94 11.50 6.67 13.97
CA GLY A 94 10.64 7.82 14.23
C GLY A 94 9.26 7.73 13.58
N SER A 95 8.66 6.55 13.49
CA SER A 95 7.39 6.33 12.79
C SER A 95 7.43 6.74 11.30
N GLY A 96 8.60 6.66 10.66
CA GLY A 96 8.84 7.03 9.27
C GLY A 96 9.55 8.39 9.12
N SER A 97 9.61 9.21 10.15
CA SER A 97 10.15 10.58 10.05
C SER A 97 11.61 10.62 9.61
N LEU A 98 12.43 9.60 9.95
CA LEU A 98 13.83 9.56 9.51
C LEU A 98 13.94 9.38 7.99
N GLY A 99 13.15 8.48 7.41
CA GLY A 99 13.16 8.26 5.96
C GLY A 99 12.62 9.47 5.18
N TRP A 100 11.57 10.11 5.68
CA TRP A 100 11.03 11.31 5.05
C TRP A 100 11.96 12.52 5.19
N SER A 101 12.68 12.67 6.33
CA SER A 101 13.72 13.68 6.46
C SER A 101 14.85 13.46 5.46
N GLN A 102 15.32 12.22 5.31
CA GLN A 102 16.34 11.89 4.31
C GLN A 102 15.88 12.19 2.89
N LEU A 103 14.61 11.90 2.56
CA LEU A 103 14.05 12.20 1.25
C LEU A 103 13.93 13.71 1.00
N ALA A 104 13.48 14.48 2.00
CA ALA A 104 13.38 15.95 1.89
C ALA A 104 14.75 16.63 1.66
N GLU A 105 15.83 16.02 2.17
CA GLU A 105 17.22 16.53 2.04
C GLU A 105 17.92 15.99 0.78
N ALA A 106 17.31 15.06 0.03
CA ALA A 106 17.93 14.48 -1.16
C ALA A 106 18.02 15.50 -2.31
N GLU A 107 18.98 15.31 -3.22
CA GLU A 107 19.11 16.15 -4.41
C GLU A 107 17.88 15.99 -5.31
N ALA A 108 17.38 17.10 -5.86
CA ALA A 108 16.22 17.14 -6.74
C ALA A 108 16.61 16.88 -8.21
N ASP A 109 17.46 15.88 -8.45
CA ASP A 109 17.99 15.50 -9.75
C ASP A 109 17.18 14.38 -10.43
N GLY A 110 16.15 13.86 -9.74
CA GLY A 110 15.32 12.76 -10.19
C GLY A 110 15.89 11.38 -9.92
N MET A 111 17.10 11.25 -9.34
CA MET A 111 17.69 9.93 -9.04
C MET A 111 17.26 9.38 -7.69
N THR A 112 16.58 10.18 -6.86
CA THR A 112 16.00 9.75 -5.59
C THR A 112 14.51 10.07 -5.56
N ILE A 113 13.69 9.06 -5.29
CA ILE A 113 12.25 9.15 -5.07
C ILE A 113 11.91 8.49 -3.73
N GLY A 114 10.69 8.65 -3.26
CA GLY A 114 10.25 8.04 -2.01
C GLY A 114 8.88 7.40 -2.10
N PHE A 115 8.63 6.48 -1.18
CA PHE A 115 7.34 5.81 -1.03
C PHE A 115 6.71 6.24 0.29
N MET A 116 5.72 7.13 0.21
CA MET A 116 5.10 7.82 1.33
C MET A 116 3.79 7.15 1.75
N ASN A 117 3.56 7.04 3.06
CA ASN A 117 2.30 6.54 3.63
C ASN A 117 1.48 7.67 4.23
N LEU A 118 0.23 7.79 3.81
CA LEU A 118 -0.77 8.66 4.41
C LEU A 118 -1.72 7.82 5.29
N PRO A 119 -2.20 8.31 6.42
CA PRO A 119 -1.96 9.61 7.05
C PRO A 119 -0.71 9.65 7.95
N ASN A 120 0.11 8.60 8.01
CA ASN A 120 1.27 8.54 8.93
C ASN A 120 2.28 9.67 8.69
N PHE A 121 2.52 10.01 7.42
CA PHE A 121 3.35 11.16 7.05
C PHE A 121 2.77 12.46 7.63
N ASN A 122 1.48 12.71 7.45
CA ASN A 122 0.81 13.91 7.97
C ASN A 122 0.86 13.97 9.50
N SER A 123 0.64 12.83 10.18
CA SER A 123 0.76 12.72 11.64
C SER A 123 2.15 13.08 12.13
N SER A 124 3.20 12.70 11.38
CA SER A 124 4.58 13.01 11.77
C SER A 124 4.89 14.51 11.69
N ILE A 125 4.27 15.22 10.76
CA ILE A 125 4.36 16.70 10.66
C ILE A 125 3.67 17.34 11.87
N VAL A 126 2.42 16.96 12.16
CA VAL A 126 1.68 17.52 13.31
C VAL A 126 2.38 17.25 14.63
N LYS A 127 3.05 16.11 14.76
CA LYS A 127 3.82 15.72 15.96
C LYS A 127 5.24 16.26 15.98
N GLU A 128 5.62 17.05 14.98
CA GLU A 128 6.99 17.63 14.87
C GLU A 128 8.09 16.57 14.96
N LEU A 129 7.87 15.37 14.39
CA LEU A 129 8.86 14.28 14.43
C LEU A 129 10.02 14.46 13.45
N GLY A 130 9.89 15.36 12.49
CA GLY A 130 10.90 15.76 11.52
C GLY A 130 10.86 17.26 11.25
N THR A 131 11.82 17.75 10.47
CA THR A 131 11.92 19.18 10.11
C THR A 131 11.29 19.52 8.76
N TYR A 132 10.56 18.56 8.16
CA TYR A 132 9.92 18.70 6.86
C TYR A 132 8.44 19.07 7.00
N THR A 133 7.88 19.57 5.90
CA THR A 133 6.47 19.88 5.69
C THR A 133 6.00 19.21 4.39
N THR A 134 4.72 19.33 4.04
CA THR A 134 4.21 18.85 2.73
C THR A 134 4.93 19.52 1.56
N ALA A 135 5.35 20.78 1.72
CA ALA A 135 6.01 21.57 0.68
C ALA A 135 7.42 21.09 0.31
N ASP A 136 8.03 20.23 1.12
CA ASP A 136 9.36 19.65 0.85
C ASP A 136 9.32 18.45 -0.10
N PHE A 137 8.12 18.10 -0.59
CA PHE A 137 7.90 16.96 -1.47
C PHE A 137 7.08 17.33 -2.71
N THR A 138 7.41 16.71 -3.82
CA THR A 138 6.67 16.77 -5.07
C THR A 138 5.98 15.43 -5.29
N ALA A 139 4.65 15.43 -5.43
CA ALA A 139 3.88 14.22 -5.73
C ALA A 139 4.18 13.73 -7.16
N ILE A 140 4.28 12.41 -7.32
CA ILE A 140 4.41 11.75 -8.63
C ILE A 140 3.12 11.00 -8.96
N CYS A 141 2.72 10.06 -8.12
CA CYS A 141 1.45 9.35 -8.27
C CYS A 141 1.00 8.68 -6.98
N ASN A 142 -0.29 8.43 -6.86
CA ASN A 142 -0.80 7.47 -5.87
C ASN A 142 -0.66 6.04 -6.42
N HIS A 143 -0.35 5.10 -5.53
CA HIS A 143 -0.17 3.70 -5.87
C HIS A 143 -1.28 2.81 -5.27
N VAL A 144 -1.55 2.95 -3.99
CA VAL A 144 -2.53 2.15 -3.25
C VAL A 144 -3.44 3.06 -2.45
N THR A 145 -4.73 2.76 -2.44
CA THR A 145 -5.70 3.39 -1.56
C THR A 145 -6.51 2.31 -0.86
N GLU A 146 -6.46 2.30 0.47
CA GLU A 146 -7.18 1.33 1.30
C GLU A 146 -8.19 2.09 2.18
N THR A 147 -9.47 1.94 1.85
CA THR A 147 -10.56 2.57 2.61
C THR A 147 -10.72 1.96 3.99
N SER A 148 -10.91 2.81 4.99
CA SER A 148 -11.21 2.39 6.36
C SER A 148 -12.67 1.98 6.51
N LEU A 149 -12.89 0.97 7.35
CA LEU A 149 -14.20 0.43 7.70
C LEU A 149 -14.36 0.39 9.21
N VAL A 150 -15.53 0.70 9.72
CA VAL A 150 -15.90 0.40 11.12
C VAL A 150 -16.41 -1.02 11.19
N ILE A 151 -15.80 -1.85 12.01
CA ILE A 151 -16.10 -3.28 12.13
C ILE A 151 -16.32 -3.71 13.57
N VAL A 152 -17.08 -4.81 13.71
CA VAL A 152 -17.32 -5.50 14.98
C VAL A 152 -17.19 -7.01 14.77
N ARG A 153 -17.23 -7.80 15.84
CA ARG A 153 -17.34 -9.26 15.70
C ARG A 153 -18.63 -9.64 14.97
N ALA A 154 -18.61 -10.72 14.24
CA ALA A 154 -19.79 -11.22 13.53
C ALA A 154 -20.93 -11.65 14.47
N ASP A 155 -20.60 -12.07 15.70
CA ASP A 155 -21.53 -12.48 16.75
C ASP A 155 -21.91 -11.35 17.72
N GLU A 156 -21.56 -10.09 17.41
CA GLU A 156 -21.96 -8.94 18.21
C GLU A 156 -23.48 -8.72 18.10
N ASP A 157 -24.17 -8.75 19.21
CA ASP A 157 -25.62 -8.68 19.32
C ASP A 157 -26.15 -7.43 20.06
N ARG A 158 -25.27 -6.61 20.66
CA ARG A 158 -25.65 -5.37 21.35
C ARG A 158 -26.09 -4.27 20.40
N PHE A 159 -25.59 -4.30 19.16
CA PHE A 159 -25.95 -3.34 18.11
C PHE A 159 -25.89 -4.00 16.73
N GLU A 160 -26.98 -3.79 15.96
CA GLU A 160 -27.15 -4.45 14.67
C GLU A 160 -26.40 -3.74 13.53
N ASP A 161 -26.31 -2.41 13.62
CA ASP A 161 -25.73 -1.53 12.61
C ASP A 161 -24.94 -0.38 13.25
N ILE A 162 -24.44 0.54 12.40
CA ILE A 162 -23.65 1.69 12.84
C ILE A 162 -24.45 2.65 13.75
N ASP A 163 -25.76 2.82 13.50
CA ASP A 163 -26.62 3.68 14.30
C ASP A 163 -26.80 3.09 15.71
N GLY A 164 -26.92 1.75 15.79
CA GLY A 164 -26.95 1.00 17.05
C GLY A 164 -25.65 1.14 17.84
N LEU A 165 -24.48 1.03 17.18
CA LEU A 165 -23.18 1.26 17.84
C LEU A 165 -23.10 2.69 18.39
N VAL A 166 -23.44 3.70 17.60
CA VAL A 166 -23.39 5.10 18.06
C VAL A 166 -24.35 5.36 19.23
N ALA A 167 -25.59 4.84 19.16
CA ALA A 167 -26.54 4.97 20.26
C ALA A 167 -26.02 4.31 21.55
N TYR A 168 -25.47 3.10 21.44
CA TYR A 168 -24.89 2.38 22.58
C TYR A 168 -23.69 3.11 23.16
N ALA A 169 -22.76 3.60 22.30
CA ALA A 169 -21.53 4.29 22.72
C ALA A 169 -21.79 5.66 23.38
N LYS A 170 -22.92 6.30 23.11
CA LYS A 170 -23.33 7.55 23.77
C LYS A 170 -23.78 7.33 25.21
N GLU A 171 -24.27 6.15 25.54
CA GLU A 171 -24.77 5.81 26.86
C GLU A 171 -23.80 4.94 27.67
N ASN A 172 -22.87 4.26 26.99
CA ASN A 172 -21.94 3.31 27.61
C ASN A 172 -20.51 3.62 27.15
N ASN A 173 -19.54 3.34 28.02
CA ASN A 173 -18.15 3.33 27.61
C ASN A 173 -17.91 2.10 26.71
N THR A 174 -17.39 2.32 25.51
CA THR A 174 -16.95 1.28 24.58
C THR A 174 -15.43 1.25 24.48
N VAL A 175 -14.87 0.11 24.12
CA VAL A 175 -13.44 -0.07 23.88
C VAL A 175 -13.23 -0.24 22.36
N ALA A 176 -12.35 0.56 21.77
CA ALA A 176 -11.89 0.34 20.41
C ALA A 176 -10.45 -0.17 20.43
N SER A 177 -10.17 -1.30 19.78
CA SER A 177 -8.79 -1.67 19.48
C SER A 177 -8.29 -0.87 18.28
N THR A 178 -7.01 -0.51 18.32
CA THR A 178 -6.34 0.27 17.25
C THR A 178 -4.99 -0.32 16.91
N ASN A 179 -4.49 -0.06 15.70
CA ASN A 179 -3.22 -0.59 15.20
C ASN A 179 -1.97 0.12 15.77
N GLY A 180 -2.16 0.89 16.80
CA GLY A 180 -1.13 1.64 17.52
C GLY A 180 -1.55 3.09 17.75
N ALA A 181 -1.03 3.68 18.83
CA ALA A 181 -1.33 5.06 19.18
C ALA A 181 -1.05 6.00 17.98
N GLN A 182 -2.08 6.74 17.57
CA GLN A 182 -2.02 7.72 16.47
C GLN A 182 -1.62 7.13 15.09
N ALA A 183 -1.77 5.83 14.93
CA ALA A 183 -1.68 5.17 13.62
C ALA A 183 -3.01 5.30 12.85
N SER A 184 -3.04 4.89 11.59
CA SER A 184 -4.17 5.14 10.68
C SER A 184 -5.53 4.67 11.20
N ASN A 185 -5.60 3.52 11.90
CA ASN A 185 -6.86 3.01 12.43
C ASN A 185 -7.30 3.78 13.70
N HIS A 186 -6.34 4.21 14.54
CA HIS A 186 -6.64 5.08 15.68
C HIS A 186 -7.15 6.45 15.21
N ILE A 187 -6.53 7.04 14.18
CA ILE A 187 -7.02 8.27 13.55
C ILE A 187 -8.47 8.09 13.06
N GLY A 188 -8.76 6.95 12.41
CA GLY A 188 -10.11 6.62 11.96
C GLY A 188 -11.11 6.47 13.12
N ALA A 189 -10.73 5.78 14.18
CA ALA A 189 -11.57 5.62 15.37
C ALA A 189 -11.88 6.98 16.02
N GLN A 190 -10.87 7.83 16.16
CA GLN A 190 -11.04 9.17 16.75
C GLN A 190 -11.90 10.09 15.86
N ALA A 191 -11.69 10.06 14.54
CA ALA A 191 -12.50 10.83 13.60
C ALA A 191 -13.98 10.44 13.68
N PHE A 192 -14.27 9.15 13.70
CA PHE A 192 -15.63 8.63 13.84
C PHE A 192 -16.26 9.02 15.17
N ALA A 193 -15.59 8.79 16.28
CA ALA A 193 -16.10 9.10 17.62
C ALA A 193 -16.38 10.61 17.77
N ASN A 194 -15.46 11.48 17.34
CA ASN A 194 -15.62 12.92 17.38
C ASN A 194 -16.83 13.36 16.56
N SER A 195 -16.94 12.89 15.34
CA SER A 195 -18.02 13.29 14.42
C SER A 195 -19.39 12.74 14.85
N ALA A 196 -19.43 11.52 15.38
CA ALA A 196 -20.65 10.90 15.90
C ALA A 196 -21.04 11.38 17.32
N GLY A 197 -20.15 12.12 18.02
CA GLY A 197 -20.38 12.73 19.32
C GLY A 197 -20.42 11.73 20.49
N PHE A 198 -19.46 10.80 20.53
CA PHE A 198 -19.24 9.90 21.67
C PHE A 198 -17.74 9.78 22.01
N THR A 199 -17.43 9.17 23.14
CA THR A 199 -16.08 8.87 23.59
C THR A 199 -15.89 7.36 23.74
N TYR A 200 -14.68 6.89 23.65
CA TYR A 200 -14.32 5.47 23.80
C TYR A 200 -13.01 5.33 24.59
N THR A 201 -12.71 4.12 25.01
CA THR A 201 -11.41 3.77 25.54
C THR A 201 -10.56 3.19 24.41
N ASP A 202 -9.42 3.81 24.12
CA ASP A 202 -8.46 3.27 23.13
C ASP A 202 -7.70 2.08 23.73
N LEU A 203 -7.58 1.01 22.94
CA LEU A 203 -6.77 -0.18 23.22
C LEU A 203 -5.72 -0.33 22.14
N PRO A 204 -4.57 0.39 22.23
CA PRO A 204 -3.56 0.39 21.20
C PRO A 204 -2.82 -0.95 21.15
N GLN A 205 -2.70 -1.49 19.92
CA GLN A 205 -1.96 -2.71 19.62
C GLN A 205 -0.69 -2.36 18.83
N GLY A 206 0.18 -3.33 18.60
CA GLY A 206 1.42 -3.10 17.84
C GLY A 206 1.24 -3.07 16.32
N ASN A 207 0.12 -3.59 15.82
CA ASN A 207 -0.22 -3.73 14.40
C ASN A 207 -1.68 -4.14 14.22
N THR A 208 -2.16 -4.15 12.97
CA THR A 208 -3.57 -4.49 12.65
C THR A 208 -3.92 -5.97 12.97
N ALA A 209 -2.98 -6.90 12.88
CA ALA A 209 -3.28 -8.31 13.19
C ALA A 209 -3.57 -8.51 14.69
N ASP A 210 -2.82 -7.83 15.57
CA ASP A 210 -3.05 -7.84 17.00
C ASP A 210 -4.35 -7.08 17.36
N GLU A 211 -4.62 -5.95 16.68
CA GLU A 211 -5.88 -5.20 16.77
C GLU A 211 -7.10 -6.10 16.50
N LEU A 212 -7.10 -6.84 15.38
CA LEU A 212 -8.15 -7.79 15.05
C LEU A 212 -8.23 -8.94 16.03
N THR A 213 -7.10 -9.38 16.59
CA THR A 213 -7.08 -10.43 17.62
C THR A 213 -7.78 -9.97 18.89
N SER A 214 -7.53 -8.74 19.35
CA SER A 214 -8.20 -8.14 20.50
C SER A 214 -9.70 -7.96 20.28
N LEU A 215 -10.13 -7.55 19.08
CA LEU A 215 -11.55 -7.48 18.71
C LEU A 215 -12.20 -8.87 18.81
N LEU A 216 -11.62 -9.88 18.17
CA LEU A 216 -12.17 -11.23 18.13
C LEU A 216 -12.12 -11.92 19.51
N GLY A 217 -11.14 -11.58 20.34
CA GLY A 217 -11.03 -12.03 21.72
C GLY A 217 -12.06 -11.40 22.67
N GLY A 218 -12.78 -10.37 22.21
CA GLY A 218 -13.77 -9.65 23.03
C GLY A 218 -13.14 -8.66 24.01
N GLU A 219 -11.86 -8.30 23.82
CA GLU A 219 -11.18 -7.25 24.59
C GLU A 219 -11.60 -5.86 24.10
N ALA A 220 -11.99 -5.75 22.82
CA ALA A 220 -12.56 -4.56 22.22
C ALA A 220 -13.98 -4.83 21.71
N ASP A 221 -14.79 -3.78 21.68
CA ASP A 221 -16.17 -3.80 21.18
C ASP A 221 -16.23 -3.60 19.67
N TRP A 222 -15.35 -2.75 19.16
CA TRP A 222 -15.26 -2.38 17.75
C TRP A 222 -13.82 -1.98 17.39
N CYS A 223 -13.54 -1.88 16.09
CA CYS A 223 -12.29 -1.28 15.61
C CYS A 223 -12.47 -0.68 14.20
N VAL A 224 -11.43 0.00 13.72
CA VAL A 224 -11.32 0.47 12.35
C VAL A 224 -10.27 -0.38 11.64
N ALA A 225 -10.63 -0.99 10.51
CA ALA A 225 -9.72 -1.81 9.70
C ALA A 225 -9.82 -1.38 8.23
N LYS A 226 -8.88 -1.82 7.40
CA LYS A 226 -8.94 -1.60 5.96
C LYS A 226 -9.68 -2.74 5.27
N VAL A 227 -10.21 -2.48 4.07
CA VAL A 227 -10.84 -3.51 3.24
C VAL A 227 -9.95 -4.75 3.11
N ALA A 228 -8.67 -4.57 2.82
CA ALA A 228 -7.71 -5.65 2.65
C ALA A 228 -7.46 -6.47 3.95
N ASP A 229 -7.53 -5.84 5.13
CA ASP A 229 -7.30 -6.51 6.42
C ASP A 229 -8.37 -7.56 6.75
N ILE A 230 -9.57 -7.39 6.19
CA ILE A 230 -10.73 -8.24 6.48
C ILE A 230 -11.25 -9.00 5.25
N ALA A 231 -10.54 -8.93 4.12
CA ALA A 231 -10.92 -9.63 2.91
C ALA A 231 -11.11 -11.14 3.16
N GLY A 232 -12.27 -11.67 2.77
CA GLY A 232 -12.61 -13.09 2.93
C GLY A 232 -12.90 -13.55 4.37
N ARG A 233 -12.90 -12.64 5.36
CA ARG A 233 -13.24 -12.97 6.75
C ARG A 233 -14.77 -13.06 6.94
N THR A 234 -15.19 -14.01 7.78
CA THR A 234 -16.60 -14.22 8.14
C THR A 234 -16.84 -14.05 9.64
N ASP A 235 -15.78 -13.81 10.40
CA ASP A 235 -15.78 -13.63 11.85
C ASP A 235 -15.90 -12.16 12.28
N VAL A 236 -15.99 -11.25 11.31
CA VAL A 236 -16.27 -9.83 11.51
C VAL A 236 -17.48 -9.38 10.70
N LYS A 237 -18.14 -8.32 11.16
CA LYS A 237 -19.24 -7.63 10.48
C LYS A 237 -18.84 -6.19 10.24
N VAL A 238 -18.99 -5.71 9.00
CA VAL A 238 -18.75 -4.31 8.63
C VAL A 238 -20.02 -3.51 8.89
N LEU A 239 -19.90 -2.40 9.61
CA LEU A 239 -21.02 -1.54 9.96
C LEU A 239 -21.11 -0.30 9.07
N ALA A 240 -19.99 0.30 8.69
CA ALA A 240 -19.93 1.46 7.80
C ALA A 240 -18.54 1.63 7.19
N ALA A 241 -18.46 2.38 6.08
CA ALA A 241 -17.22 2.73 5.39
C ALA A 241 -16.93 4.24 5.49
N PHE A 242 -15.65 4.58 5.57
CA PHE A 242 -15.12 5.94 5.48
C PHE A 242 -14.90 6.32 4.00
N SER A 243 -15.97 6.46 3.24
CA SER A 243 -15.91 6.80 1.83
C SER A 243 -17.10 7.65 1.42
N GLU A 244 -16.96 8.39 0.33
CA GLU A 244 -18.05 9.18 -0.26
C GLU A 244 -19.10 8.28 -0.89
N GLU A 245 -18.65 7.19 -1.54
CA GLU A 245 -19.49 6.16 -2.14
C GLU A 245 -19.28 4.82 -1.44
N ARG A 246 -20.26 3.91 -1.55
CA ARG A 246 -20.14 2.58 -0.97
C ARG A 246 -19.00 1.79 -1.60
N VAL A 247 -18.29 1.04 -0.76
CA VAL A 247 -17.14 0.24 -1.17
C VAL A 247 -17.62 -0.95 -2.01
N PRO A 248 -17.05 -1.19 -3.20
CA PRO A 248 -17.51 -2.27 -4.10
C PRO A 248 -17.50 -3.66 -3.46
N GLU A 249 -16.55 -3.94 -2.56
CA GLU A 249 -16.44 -5.21 -1.83
C GLU A 249 -17.54 -5.40 -0.78
N TYR A 250 -18.20 -4.30 -0.37
CA TYR A 250 -19.27 -4.27 0.63
C TYR A 250 -20.44 -3.39 0.17
N PRO A 251 -21.13 -3.72 -0.95
CA PRO A 251 -22.12 -2.84 -1.58
C PRO A 251 -23.37 -2.59 -0.73
N ASP A 252 -23.66 -3.47 0.21
CA ASP A 252 -24.79 -3.34 1.13
C ASP A 252 -24.48 -2.53 2.39
N VAL A 253 -23.18 -2.24 2.64
CA VAL A 253 -22.73 -1.49 3.80
C VAL A 253 -22.82 0.02 3.50
N PRO A 254 -23.47 0.82 4.36
CA PRO A 254 -23.56 2.26 4.16
C PRO A 254 -22.23 2.94 4.37
N THR A 255 -22.06 4.13 3.80
CA THR A 255 -20.98 5.02 4.20
C THR A 255 -21.34 5.76 5.51
N LEU A 256 -20.32 6.23 6.23
CA LEU A 256 -20.55 7.09 7.39
C LEU A 256 -21.22 8.41 6.99
N GLY A 257 -20.97 8.90 5.75
CA GLY A 257 -21.63 10.07 5.17
C GLY A 257 -23.11 9.84 4.92
N GLU A 258 -23.54 8.69 4.38
CA GLU A 258 -24.95 8.33 4.25
C GLU A 258 -25.69 8.33 5.60
N LYS A 259 -24.97 8.07 6.70
CA LYS A 259 -25.51 8.05 8.07
C LYS A 259 -25.37 9.39 8.81
N GLY A 260 -24.73 10.36 8.19
CA GLY A 260 -24.56 11.72 8.75
C GLY A 260 -23.51 11.80 9.87
N TYR A 261 -22.60 10.83 9.95
CA TYR A 261 -21.54 10.81 10.96
C TYR A 261 -20.21 11.39 10.45
N TYR A 262 -19.78 11.02 9.24
CA TYR A 262 -18.51 11.47 8.67
C TYR A 262 -18.57 11.39 7.14
N ASP A 263 -18.38 12.52 6.47
CA ASP A 263 -18.67 12.69 5.04
C ASP A 263 -17.43 12.71 4.12
N GLN A 264 -16.23 12.51 4.69
CA GLN A 264 -15.00 12.51 3.91
C GLN A 264 -14.45 11.08 3.78
N TRP A 265 -13.60 10.87 2.76
CA TRP A 265 -12.83 9.65 2.68
C TRP A 265 -11.75 9.63 3.77
N LEU A 266 -11.60 8.50 4.43
CA LEU A 266 -10.49 8.24 5.34
C LEU A 266 -10.01 6.81 5.16
N GLY A 267 -8.70 6.67 5.10
CA GLY A 267 -8.06 5.38 4.88
C GLY A 267 -6.55 5.47 4.98
N SER A 268 -5.86 4.64 4.25
CA SER A 268 -4.43 4.79 4.03
C SER A 268 -4.12 4.81 2.54
N SER A 269 -3.21 5.68 2.15
CA SER A 269 -2.66 5.71 0.80
C SER A 269 -1.16 5.52 0.84
N ARG A 270 -0.64 4.97 -0.26
CA ARG A 270 0.80 4.89 -0.50
C ARG A 270 1.07 5.61 -1.81
N CYS A 271 1.90 6.65 -1.73
CA CYS A 271 2.18 7.53 -2.85
C CYS A 271 3.68 7.46 -3.21
N VAL A 272 3.98 7.60 -4.49
CA VAL A 272 5.34 7.89 -4.94
C VAL A 272 5.51 9.41 -4.97
N VAL A 273 6.58 9.88 -4.35
CA VAL A 273 6.92 11.30 -4.25
C VAL A 273 8.40 11.50 -4.56
N ALA A 274 8.81 12.73 -4.85
CA ALA A 274 10.21 13.14 -5.00
C ALA A 274 10.51 14.28 -4.03
N PRO A 275 11.80 14.64 -3.80
CA PRO A 275 12.17 15.88 -3.13
C PRO A 275 11.59 17.08 -3.86
N ALA A 276 11.27 18.16 -3.15
CA ALA A 276 10.87 19.42 -3.78
C ALA A 276 11.99 19.96 -4.67
N GLY A 277 11.61 20.51 -5.83
CA GLY A 277 12.56 21.09 -6.79
C GLY A 277 12.88 20.21 -8.00
N VAL A 278 12.38 18.96 -8.06
CA VAL A 278 12.40 18.18 -9.31
C VAL A 278 11.62 18.93 -10.40
N THR A 279 12.05 18.78 -11.66
CA THR A 279 11.41 19.48 -12.78
C THR A 279 10.08 18.81 -13.18
N ASP A 280 9.20 19.56 -13.84
CA ASP A 280 7.95 19.03 -14.41
C ASP A 280 8.21 17.87 -15.39
N GLU A 281 9.33 17.88 -16.12
CA GLU A 281 9.74 16.79 -17.00
C GLU A 281 10.03 15.50 -16.23
N MET A 282 10.72 15.60 -15.08
CA MET A 282 11.01 14.45 -14.21
C MET A 282 9.72 13.87 -13.65
N VAL A 283 8.81 14.71 -13.18
CA VAL A 283 7.49 14.29 -12.67
C VAL A 283 6.71 13.58 -13.78
N ALA A 284 6.59 14.19 -14.97
CA ALA A 284 5.85 13.61 -16.09
C ALA A 284 6.43 12.26 -16.54
N PHE A 285 7.77 12.13 -16.55
CA PHE A 285 8.44 10.88 -16.87
C PHE A 285 8.05 9.76 -15.88
N TYR A 286 8.21 10.01 -14.60
CA TYR A 286 7.87 9.02 -13.56
C TYR A 286 6.38 8.72 -13.51
N GLU A 287 5.53 9.74 -13.64
CA GLU A 287 4.08 9.58 -13.69
C GLU A 287 3.67 8.64 -14.82
N ALA A 288 4.21 8.85 -16.04
CA ALA A 288 3.95 7.99 -17.18
C ALA A 288 4.45 6.55 -16.95
N ALA A 289 5.66 6.40 -16.40
CA ALA A 289 6.26 5.09 -16.14
C ALA A 289 5.47 4.29 -15.08
N PHE A 290 5.09 4.91 -13.96
CA PHE A 290 4.30 4.24 -12.93
C PHE A 290 2.86 3.97 -13.37
N LYS A 291 2.25 4.85 -14.16
CA LYS A 291 0.95 4.60 -14.78
C LYS A 291 1.01 3.35 -15.67
N ALA A 292 1.96 3.28 -16.58
CA ALA A 292 2.14 2.13 -17.46
C ALA A 292 2.43 0.84 -16.65
N THR A 293 3.19 0.95 -15.56
CA THR A 293 3.42 -0.18 -14.65
C THR A 293 2.12 -0.69 -14.04
N MET A 294 1.29 0.22 -13.53
CA MET A 294 0.03 -0.14 -12.85
C MET A 294 -1.07 -0.62 -13.83
N GLU A 295 -0.87 -0.42 -15.13
CA GLU A 295 -1.72 -0.95 -16.20
C GLU A 295 -1.17 -2.29 -16.76
N ASP A 296 0.07 -2.69 -16.41
CA ASP A 296 0.71 -3.93 -16.88
C ASP A 296 0.02 -5.16 -16.28
N PRO A 297 -0.43 -6.14 -17.10
CA PRO A 297 -1.10 -7.36 -16.62
C PRO A 297 -0.26 -8.18 -15.63
N ASP A 298 1.07 -8.28 -15.84
CA ASP A 298 1.96 -9.05 -14.95
C ASP A 298 2.09 -8.35 -13.59
N TYR A 299 2.10 -7.01 -13.58
CA TYR A 299 2.05 -6.23 -12.34
C TYR A 299 0.71 -6.43 -11.63
N LEU A 300 -0.42 -6.34 -12.32
CA LEU A 300 -1.75 -6.50 -11.72
C LEU A 300 -1.94 -7.89 -11.09
N GLU A 301 -1.37 -8.94 -11.69
CA GLU A 301 -1.36 -10.27 -11.09
C GLU A 301 -0.52 -10.29 -9.81
N ALA A 302 0.68 -9.73 -9.82
CA ALA A 302 1.57 -9.66 -8.66
C ALA A 302 1.00 -8.77 -7.53
N ALA A 303 0.27 -7.73 -7.88
CA ALA A 303 -0.33 -6.76 -6.98
C ALA A 303 -1.74 -7.15 -6.48
N SER A 304 -2.26 -8.32 -6.85
CA SER A 304 -3.64 -8.76 -6.58
C SER A 304 -4.03 -8.83 -5.09
N SER A 305 -3.05 -8.78 -4.19
CA SER A 305 -3.27 -8.80 -2.73
C SER A 305 -3.49 -7.42 -2.10
N PHE A 306 -3.38 -6.33 -2.86
CA PHE A 306 -3.60 -4.96 -2.36
C PHE A 306 -4.37 -4.12 -3.38
N ALA A 307 -5.09 -3.09 -2.87
CA ALA A 307 -5.96 -2.23 -3.67
C ALA A 307 -5.13 -1.17 -4.41
N THR A 308 -4.66 -1.52 -5.62
CA THR A 308 -3.99 -0.56 -6.50
C THR A 308 -4.99 0.50 -6.97
N ASP A 309 -4.58 1.77 -6.86
CA ASP A 309 -5.42 2.92 -7.18
C ASP A 309 -4.53 4.05 -7.71
N TYR A 310 -4.33 4.04 -9.02
CA TYR A 310 -3.55 5.10 -9.68
C TYR A 310 -4.30 6.43 -9.61
N LYS A 311 -3.61 7.45 -9.09
CA LYS A 311 -3.98 8.86 -9.26
C LYS A 311 -2.76 9.62 -9.78
N ASP A 312 -2.99 10.59 -10.65
CA ASP A 312 -1.95 11.45 -11.20
C ASP A 312 -1.27 12.34 -10.13
N ALA A 313 -0.21 13.02 -10.51
CA ALA A 313 0.56 13.87 -9.62
C ALA A 313 -0.31 14.98 -8.96
N ALA A 314 -1.17 15.62 -9.73
CA ALA A 314 -2.01 16.71 -9.23
C ALA A 314 -3.05 16.21 -8.22
N THR A 315 -3.71 15.09 -8.52
CA THR A 315 -4.67 14.44 -7.61
C THR A 315 -3.99 13.95 -6.34
N THR A 316 -2.78 13.37 -6.48
CA THR A 316 -1.97 12.88 -5.35
C THR A 316 -1.52 14.03 -4.44
N ALA A 317 -1.08 15.17 -5.02
CA ALA A 317 -0.75 16.36 -4.24
C ALA A 317 -1.97 16.87 -3.44
N SER A 318 -3.14 16.94 -4.09
CA SER A 318 -4.38 17.32 -3.41
C SER A 318 -4.74 16.37 -2.28
N LEU A 319 -4.52 15.05 -2.45
CA LEU A 319 -4.75 14.05 -1.40
C LEU A 319 -3.82 14.28 -0.20
N ILE A 320 -2.53 14.56 -0.43
CA ILE A 320 -1.56 14.85 0.63
C ILE A 320 -2.01 16.05 1.46
N GLU A 321 -2.40 17.15 0.80
CA GLU A 321 -2.86 18.38 1.46
C GLU A 321 -4.19 18.18 2.20
N GLN A 322 -5.15 17.46 1.63
CA GLN A 322 -6.41 17.14 2.29
C GLN A 322 -6.18 16.32 3.57
N GLN A 323 -5.29 15.32 3.50
CA GLN A 323 -4.93 14.53 4.67
C GLN A 323 -4.16 15.36 5.71
N GLN A 324 -3.35 16.34 5.29
CA GLN A 324 -2.69 17.29 6.20
C GLN A 324 -3.71 18.14 6.95
N ALA A 325 -4.61 18.81 6.22
CA ALA A 325 -5.66 19.64 6.81
C ALA A 325 -6.57 18.83 7.77
N PHE A 326 -6.92 17.60 7.38
CA PHE A 326 -7.69 16.71 8.25
C PHE A 326 -6.92 16.37 9.53
N THR A 327 -5.65 15.95 9.41
CA THR A 327 -4.81 15.56 10.55
C THR A 327 -4.61 16.72 11.52
N GLU A 328 -4.42 17.95 11.02
CA GLU A 328 -4.36 19.17 11.81
C GLU A 328 -5.68 19.51 12.53
N SER A 329 -6.81 19.09 11.96
CA SER A 329 -8.14 19.33 12.56
C SER A 329 -8.44 18.46 13.77
N LEU A 330 -7.68 17.38 13.99
CA LEU A 330 -7.83 16.54 15.17
C LEU A 330 -7.39 17.31 16.43
N SER A 331 -8.03 17.01 17.56
CA SER A 331 -7.78 17.76 18.80
C SER A 331 -6.32 17.64 19.26
N GLU A 332 -5.80 18.70 19.86
CA GLU A 332 -4.44 18.73 20.40
C GLU A 332 -4.21 17.60 21.43
N GLY A 333 -5.21 17.28 22.26
CA GLY A 333 -5.16 16.16 23.21
C GLY A 333 -5.00 14.80 22.54
N PHE A 334 -5.51 14.62 21.32
CA PHE A 334 -5.30 13.38 20.57
C PHE A 334 -3.82 13.13 20.22
N TRP A 335 -3.03 14.18 19.99
CA TRP A 335 -1.63 14.04 19.54
C TRP A 335 -0.62 13.92 20.69
N TYR A 336 -0.94 14.43 21.88
CA TYR A 336 0.01 14.65 22.97
C TYR A 336 -0.38 13.94 24.29
N GLU A 337 -1.46 13.16 24.33
CA GLU A 337 -1.76 12.22 25.39
C GLU A 337 -1.09 10.87 25.13
#